data_de456a4b88fce07db5bf2a1a138899b3
#
_entry.id   de456a4b88fce07db5bf2a1a138899b3
#
_cell.length_a   1.000
_cell.length_b   1.000
_cell.length_c   1.000
_cell.angle_alpha   90.00
_cell.angle_beta   90.00
_cell.angle_gamma   90.00
#
_symmetry.space_group_name_H-M   'P 1'
#
loop_
_entity.id
_entity.type
_entity.pdbx_description
1 polymer ?
#
loop_
_entity_poly.entity_id
_entity_poly.type
_entity_poly.pdbx_seq_one_letter_code
_entity_poly.pdbx_strand_id
1 'polypeptide(L)'
;LYALADVTWLRDIYRELRKQVAATRRGDWVEDELATLRSIDTYVVQPKQAWERLKMKINRPRDLAALKVLAEWRERRAQETDQPRSRVLKDDVLFELAMQRPQSPEAFEKLRAVQRGFGRSNAAGEIIALLKQVEELTKSDLPVMPERYRGPSPKGAVGDLIRVLLKAVAEQHGVAARI
;
A
#
# COMPACT_ATOMS: atom_id res chain seq x y z
N LEU A 1 26.03 -23.94 5.14
CA LEU A 1 25.27 -25.20 5.33
C LEU A 1 23.77 -24.96 5.50
N TYR A 2 23.33 -23.96 6.29
CA TYR A 2 21.91 -23.70 6.56
C TYR A 2 21.13 -23.33 5.27
N ALA A 3 21.61 -22.35 4.51
CA ALA A 3 20.96 -21.91 3.27
C ALA A 3 20.88 -23.02 2.19
N LEU A 4 21.84 -23.97 2.18
CA LEU A 4 21.80 -25.10 1.25
C LEU A 4 20.70 -26.10 1.64
N ALA A 5 20.52 -26.33 2.94
CA ALA A 5 19.46 -27.20 3.43
C ALA A 5 18.06 -26.70 3.07
N ASP A 6 17.82 -25.39 3.16
CA ASP A 6 16.53 -24.77 2.77
C ASP A 6 16.20 -25.05 1.31
N VAL A 7 17.17 -24.91 0.41
CA VAL A 7 16.96 -25.18 -1.02
C VAL A 7 16.75 -26.67 -1.32
N THR A 8 17.49 -27.54 -0.65
CA THR A 8 17.39 -29.00 -0.87
C THR A 8 16.04 -29.55 -0.46
N TRP A 9 15.57 -29.19 0.72
CA TRP A 9 14.26 -29.64 1.24
C TRP A 9 13.10 -29.01 0.50
N LEU A 10 13.23 -27.76 0.03
CA LEU A 10 12.18 -27.08 -0.71
C LEU A 10 11.75 -27.83 -1.97
N ARG A 11 12.68 -28.46 -2.68
CA ARG A 11 12.37 -29.29 -3.86
C ARG A 11 11.49 -30.48 -3.53
N ASP A 12 11.78 -31.17 -2.43
CA ASP A 12 11.05 -32.37 -2.06
C ASP A 12 9.68 -32.01 -1.47
N ILE A 13 9.58 -30.93 -0.69
CA ILE A 13 8.32 -30.34 -0.24
C ILE A 13 7.45 -29.94 -1.45
N TYR A 14 8.03 -29.26 -2.44
CA TYR A 14 7.30 -28.87 -3.65
C TYR A 14 6.72 -30.06 -4.39
N ARG A 15 7.50 -31.15 -4.53
CA ARG A 15 7.04 -32.38 -5.20
C ARG A 15 5.85 -33.02 -4.47
N GLU A 16 5.93 -33.04 -3.15
CA GLU A 16 4.87 -33.61 -2.32
C GLU A 16 3.60 -32.76 -2.37
N LEU A 17 3.71 -31.43 -2.22
CA LEU A 17 2.59 -30.52 -2.34
C LEU A 17 1.94 -30.59 -3.72
N ARG A 18 2.74 -30.69 -4.79
CA ARG A 18 2.22 -30.86 -6.15
C ARG A 18 1.40 -32.13 -6.33
N LYS A 19 1.82 -33.27 -5.71
CA LYS A 19 1.04 -34.52 -5.72
C LYS A 19 -0.31 -34.32 -5.02
N GLN A 20 -0.30 -33.66 -3.85
CA GLN A 20 -1.52 -33.40 -3.07
C GLN A 20 -2.50 -32.50 -3.81
N VAL A 21 -2.01 -31.44 -4.47
CA VAL A 21 -2.83 -30.56 -5.30
C VAL A 21 -3.43 -31.30 -6.46
N ALA A 22 -2.67 -32.18 -7.14
CA ALA A 22 -3.18 -33.01 -8.23
C ALA A 22 -4.24 -34.01 -7.75
N ALA A 23 -4.01 -34.68 -6.62
CA ALA A 23 -4.94 -35.63 -6.02
C ALA A 23 -6.28 -34.98 -5.63
N THR A 24 -6.26 -33.73 -5.20
CA THR A 24 -7.47 -32.96 -4.82
C THR A 24 -8.14 -32.24 -6.00
N ARG A 25 -7.57 -32.31 -7.20
CA ARG A 25 -8.03 -31.58 -8.42
C ARG A 25 -8.15 -30.07 -8.21
N ARG A 26 -7.25 -29.47 -7.39
CA ARG A 26 -7.25 -28.04 -7.07
C ARG A 26 -6.17 -27.25 -7.83
N GLY A 27 -5.65 -27.81 -8.92
CA GLY A 27 -4.63 -27.16 -9.73
C GLY A 27 -5.02 -25.75 -10.16
N ASP A 28 -6.24 -25.60 -10.68
CA ASP A 28 -6.74 -24.31 -11.16
C ASP A 28 -6.83 -23.26 -10.05
N TRP A 29 -7.25 -23.63 -8.84
CA TRP A 29 -7.27 -22.70 -7.69
C TRP A 29 -5.88 -22.18 -7.34
N VAL A 30 -4.88 -23.07 -7.38
CA VAL A 30 -3.49 -22.69 -7.13
C VAL A 30 -2.94 -21.80 -8.25
N GLU A 31 -3.29 -22.09 -9.50
CA GLU A 31 -2.87 -21.29 -10.65
C GLU A 31 -3.46 -19.87 -10.61
N ASP A 32 -4.73 -19.71 -10.26
CA ASP A 32 -5.39 -18.42 -10.11
C ASP A 32 -4.70 -17.56 -9.01
N GLU A 33 -4.41 -18.14 -7.86
CA GLU A 33 -3.67 -17.46 -6.78
C GLU A 33 -2.24 -17.10 -7.19
N LEU A 34 -1.55 -18.03 -7.87
CA LEU A 34 -0.19 -17.79 -8.35
C LEU A 34 -0.11 -16.78 -9.50
N ALA A 35 -1.19 -16.58 -10.27
CA ALA A 35 -1.23 -15.58 -11.32
C ALA A 35 -0.96 -14.18 -10.78
N THR A 36 -1.52 -13.85 -9.61
CA THR A 36 -1.24 -12.58 -8.92
C THR A 36 0.24 -12.42 -8.58
N LEU A 37 0.88 -13.50 -8.08
CA LEU A 37 2.30 -13.48 -7.72
C LEU A 37 3.24 -13.45 -8.95
N ARG A 38 2.78 -13.91 -10.10
CA ARG A 38 3.54 -13.86 -11.35
C ARG A 38 3.40 -12.53 -12.09
N SER A 39 2.39 -11.73 -11.75
CA SER A 39 2.22 -10.41 -12.36
C SER A 39 3.29 -9.45 -11.89
N ILE A 40 3.94 -8.77 -12.84
CA ILE A 40 4.91 -7.71 -12.55
C ILE A 40 4.27 -6.57 -11.75
N ASP A 41 2.98 -6.30 -11.95
CA ASP A 41 2.23 -5.25 -11.28
C ASP A 41 2.10 -5.47 -9.76
N THR A 42 2.26 -6.71 -9.31
CA THR A 42 2.32 -7.03 -7.87
C THR A 42 3.57 -6.42 -7.20
N TYR A 43 4.66 -6.33 -7.94
CA TYR A 43 5.98 -5.94 -7.42
C TYR A 43 6.36 -4.52 -7.80
N VAL A 44 5.94 -4.05 -8.96
CA VAL A 44 6.25 -2.70 -9.45
C VAL A 44 5.18 -1.72 -8.99
N VAL A 45 5.57 -0.77 -8.16
CA VAL A 45 4.69 0.31 -7.73
C VAL A 45 4.75 1.44 -8.76
N GLN A 46 3.62 1.73 -9.39
CA GLN A 46 3.52 2.92 -10.22
C GLN A 46 3.56 4.17 -9.34
N PRO A 47 4.49 5.12 -9.54
CA PRO A 47 4.65 6.28 -8.65
C PRO A 47 3.36 7.08 -8.44
N LYS A 48 2.55 7.25 -9.49
CA LYS A 48 1.24 7.95 -9.41
C LYS A 48 0.21 7.26 -8.53
N GLN A 49 0.35 5.94 -8.29
CA GLN A 49 -0.55 5.12 -7.46
C GLN A 49 0.02 4.85 -6.07
N ALA A 50 1.23 5.31 -5.78
CA ALA A 50 1.91 5.04 -4.52
C ALA A 50 1.12 5.50 -3.28
N TRP A 51 0.29 6.53 -3.42
CA TRP A 51 -0.58 7.05 -2.36
C TRP A 51 -1.67 6.05 -1.92
N GLU A 52 -2.12 5.15 -2.79
CA GLU A 52 -3.19 4.16 -2.49
C GLU A 52 -2.75 3.13 -1.45
N ARG A 53 -1.45 2.90 -1.34
CA ARG A 53 -0.86 2.00 -0.34
C ARG A 53 -0.74 2.63 1.06
N LEU A 54 -1.03 3.92 1.20
CA LEU A 54 -0.96 4.62 2.47
C LEU A 54 -2.23 4.42 3.28
N LYS A 55 -2.11 3.84 4.47
CA LYS A 55 -3.26 3.54 5.36
C LYS A 55 -3.76 4.75 6.15
N MET A 56 -3.64 5.95 5.60
CA MET A 56 -3.92 7.18 6.34
C MET A 56 -5.25 7.80 5.92
N LYS A 57 -5.97 8.39 6.89
CA LYS A 57 -7.27 9.01 6.64
C LYS A 57 -7.09 10.48 6.29
N ILE A 58 -7.38 10.82 5.05
CA ILE A 58 -7.47 12.20 4.56
C ILE A 58 -8.95 12.56 4.38
N ASN A 59 -9.31 13.79 4.74
CA ASN A 59 -10.69 14.27 4.74
C ASN A 59 -10.92 15.46 3.80
N ARG A 60 -9.86 16.09 3.31
CA ARG A 60 -9.93 17.28 2.46
C ARG A 60 -9.33 16.99 1.10
N PRO A 61 -10.00 17.40 -0.01
CA PRO A 61 -9.47 17.17 -1.37
C PRO A 61 -8.07 17.75 -1.59
N ARG A 62 -7.76 18.92 -1.03
CA ARG A 62 -6.45 19.55 -1.16
C ARG A 62 -5.34 18.79 -0.43
N ASP A 63 -5.65 18.23 0.75
CA ASP A 63 -4.70 17.37 1.48
C ASP A 63 -4.46 16.06 0.70
N LEU A 64 -5.49 15.55 0.01
CA LEU A 64 -5.34 14.39 -0.87
C LEU A 64 -4.49 14.72 -2.09
N ALA A 65 -4.66 15.90 -2.70
CA ALA A 65 -3.80 16.36 -3.79
C ALA A 65 -2.34 16.43 -3.33
N ALA A 66 -2.09 17.04 -2.17
CA ALA A 66 -0.75 17.11 -1.59
C ALA A 66 -0.17 15.71 -1.32
N LEU A 67 -0.97 14.80 -0.74
CA LEU A 67 -0.52 13.43 -0.48
C LEU A 67 -0.14 12.69 -1.78
N LYS A 68 -0.93 12.86 -2.84
CA LYS A 68 -0.66 12.23 -4.14
C LYS A 68 0.68 12.66 -4.73
N VAL A 69 0.93 13.96 -4.81
CA VAL A 69 2.18 14.48 -5.38
C VAL A 69 3.41 14.12 -4.52
N LEU A 70 3.27 14.16 -3.20
CA LEU A 70 4.34 13.78 -2.28
C LEU A 70 4.64 12.27 -2.31
N ALA A 71 3.61 11.44 -2.40
CA ALA A 71 3.78 9.99 -2.52
C ALA A 71 4.43 9.62 -3.86
N GLU A 72 4.03 10.26 -4.96
CA GLU A 72 4.65 10.09 -6.27
C GLU A 72 6.12 10.51 -6.25
N TRP A 73 6.44 11.67 -5.71
CA TRP A 73 7.82 12.14 -5.56
C TRP A 73 8.67 11.17 -4.76
N ARG A 74 8.16 10.71 -3.60
CA ARG A 74 8.87 9.75 -2.76
C ARG A 74 9.15 8.44 -3.47
N GLU A 75 8.16 7.90 -4.18
CA GLU A 75 8.30 6.64 -4.89
C GLU A 75 9.31 6.74 -6.04
N ARG A 76 9.27 7.83 -6.84
CA ARG A 76 10.28 8.10 -7.87
C ARG A 76 11.68 8.17 -7.27
N ARG A 77 11.83 8.92 -6.18
CA ARG A 77 13.13 9.06 -5.51
C ARG A 77 13.65 7.73 -4.97
N ALA A 78 12.77 6.91 -4.41
CA ALA A 78 13.10 5.57 -3.92
C ALA A 78 13.59 4.66 -5.06
N GLN A 79 12.93 4.70 -6.22
CA GLN A 79 13.31 3.92 -7.41
C GLN A 79 14.62 4.43 -8.02
N GLU A 80 14.81 5.74 -8.15
CA GLU A 80 16.02 6.36 -8.70
C GLU A 80 17.26 6.09 -7.85
N THR A 81 17.10 6.03 -6.53
CA THR A 81 18.22 5.84 -5.59
C THR A 81 18.37 4.40 -5.10
N ASP A 82 17.53 3.49 -5.59
CA ASP A 82 17.45 2.09 -5.16
C ASP A 82 17.39 1.95 -3.63
N GLN A 83 16.53 2.74 -3.00
CA GLN A 83 16.35 2.75 -1.55
C GLN A 83 14.91 2.46 -1.15
N PRO A 84 14.69 1.79 -0.01
CA PRO A 84 13.36 1.65 0.55
C PRO A 84 12.69 3.01 0.76
N ARG A 85 11.43 3.16 0.34
CA ARG A 85 10.66 4.42 0.45
C ARG A 85 10.66 5.02 1.87
N SER A 86 10.70 4.19 2.91
CA SER A 86 10.77 4.63 4.30
C SER A 86 12.10 5.31 4.67
N ARG A 87 13.17 5.06 3.90
CA ARG A 87 14.45 5.76 4.05
C ARG A 87 14.45 7.11 3.34
N VAL A 88 13.70 7.24 2.26
CA VAL A 88 13.51 8.53 1.58
C VAL A 88 12.66 9.45 2.46
N LEU A 89 11.48 8.98 2.88
CA LEU A 89 10.58 9.70 3.76
C LEU A 89 9.59 8.72 4.42
N LYS A 90 9.42 8.81 5.73
CA LYS A 90 8.46 7.96 6.46
C LYS A 90 7.03 8.36 6.15
N ASP A 91 6.08 7.43 6.34
CA ASP A 91 4.66 7.66 6.05
C ASP A 91 4.05 8.76 6.94
N ASP A 92 4.42 8.83 8.22
CA ASP A 92 3.98 9.85 9.16
C ASP A 92 4.44 11.25 8.74
N VAL A 93 5.70 11.38 8.30
CA VAL A 93 6.24 12.62 7.75
C VAL A 93 5.48 13.04 6.49
N LEU A 94 5.27 12.10 5.57
CA LEU A 94 4.54 12.36 4.33
C LEU A 94 3.13 12.88 4.60
N PHE A 95 2.46 12.29 5.58
CA PHE A 95 1.13 12.69 6.00
C PHE A 95 1.10 14.07 6.64
N GLU A 96 2.04 14.36 7.55
CA GLU A 96 2.13 15.67 8.19
C GLU A 96 2.41 16.77 7.15
N LEU A 97 3.32 16.52 6.19
CA LEU A 97 3.59 17.42 5.08
C LEU A 97 2.35 17.66 4.20
N ALA A 98 1.57 16.62 3.91
CA ALA A 98 0.36 16.75 3.12
C ALA A 98 -0.73 17.59 3.83
N MET A 99 -0.81 17.51 5.15
CA MET A 99 -1.78 18.28 5.94
C MET A 99 -1.34 19.71 6.22
N GLN A 100 -0.06 19.93 6.52
CA GLN A 100 0.47 21.24 6.93
C GLN A 100 0.93 22.09 5.74
N ARG A 101 1.34 21.44 4.63
CA ARG A 101 1.80 22.07 3.39
C ARG A 101 2.78 23.23 3.60
N PRO A 102 3.96 22.96 4.19
CA PRO A 102 4.95 24.00 4.45
C PRO A 102 5.39 24.69 3.15
N GLN A 103 5.44 26.02 3.16
CA GLN A 103 5.76 26.86 1.99
C GLN A 103 7.16 27.50 2.08
N SER A 104 7.85 27.31 3.21
CA SER A 104 9.20 27.81 3.40
C SER A 104 10.04 26.82 4.21
N PRO A 105 11.38 26.89 4.14
CA PRO A 105 12.27 26.04 4.94
C PRO A 105 12.01 26.12 6.46
N GLU A 106 11.67 27.30 6.97
CA GLU A 106 11.43 27.53 8.40
C GLU A 106 10.13 26.85 8.85
N ALA A 107 9.17 26.67 7.95
CA ALA A 107 7.91 26.01 8.27
C ALA A 107 8.12 24.53 8.63
N PHE A 108 9.19 23.89 8.11
CA PHE A 108 9.51 22.50 8.46
C PHE A 108 9.93 22.34 9.91
N GLU A 109 10.54 23.34 10.54
CA GLU A 109 10.96 23.28 11.94
C GLU A 109 9.78 23.17 12.91
N LYS A 110 8.56 23.51 12.46
CA LYS A 110 7.33 23.39 13.24
C LYS A 110 6.69 22.00 13.16
N LEU A 111 7.16 21.17 12.26
CA LEU A 111 6.61 19.83 12.02
C LEU A 111 7.22 18.84 13.02
N ARG A 112 6.38 17.97 13.59
CA ARG A 112 6.81 17.03 14.64
C ARG A 112 7.48 15.78 14.10
N ALA A 113 6.98 15.27 12.96
CA ALA A 113 7.49 14.07 12.34
C ALA A 113 8.76 14.33 11.51
N VAL A 114 9.05 15.61 11.19
CA VAL A 114 10.18 16.02 10.37
C VAL A 114 11.42 16.20 11.22
N GLN A 115 12.54 15.65 10.76
CA GLN A 115 13.83 15.79 11.45
C GLN A 115 14.31 17.27 11.40
N ARG A 116 14.87 17.76 12.51
CA ARG A 116 15.43 19.11 12.55
C ARG A 116 16.46 19.34 11.46
N GLY A 117 16.41 20.51 10.82
CA GLY A 117 17.31 20.85 9.73
C GLY A 117 16.90 20.31 8.35
N PHE A 118 15.89 19.44 8.28
CA PHE A 118 15.40 18.90 7.00
C PHE A 118 14.99 19.99 6.02
N GLY A 119 14.40 21.09 6.50
CA GLY A 119 13.98 22.23 5.67
C GLY A 119 15.09 22.87 4.82
N ARG A 120 16.37 22.61 5.15
CA ARG A 120 17.54 23.11 4.40
C ARG A 120 18.05 22.10 3.36
N SER A 121 17.44 20.94 3.25
CA SER A 121 17.83 19.92 2.27
C SER A 121 17.28 20.22 0.88
N ASN A 122 17.93 19.68 -0.14
CA ASN A 122 17.42 19.73 -1.52
C ASN A 122 16.02 19.11 -1.63
N ALA A 123 15.78 18.01 -0.90
CA ALA A 123 14.48 17.36 -0.83
C ALA A 123 13.37 18.30 -0.32
N ALA A 124 13.67 19.13 0.68
CA ALA A 124 12.71 20.11 1.19
C ALA A 124 12.37 21.17 0.12
N GLY A 125 13.35 21.61 -0.66
CA GLY A 125 13.14 22.53 -1.78
C GLY A 125 12.20 21.94 -2.85
N GLU A 126 12.42 20.69 -3.24
CA GLU A 126 11.56 19.96 -4.18
C GLU A 126 10.13 19.82 -3.63
N ILE A 127 9.99 19.45 -2.35
CA ILE A 127 8.71 19.31 -1.67
C ILE A 127 7.96 20.65 -1.62
N ILE A 128 8.64 21.75 -1.30
CA ILE A 128 8.03 23.09 -1.29
C ILE A 128 7.50 23.43 -2.68
N ALA A 129 8.27 23.18 -3.74
CA ALA A 129 7.85 23.46 -5.11
C ALA A 129 6.57 22.68 -5.48
N LEU A 130 6.51 21.38 -5.13
CA LEU A 130 5.33 20.55 -5.36
C LEU A 130 4.12 21.05 -4.56
N LEU A 131 4.31 21.41 -3.30
CA LEU A 131 3.21 21.89 -2.45
C LEU A 131 2.70 23.27 -2.88
N LYS A 132 3.54 24.14 -3.42
CA LYS A 132 3.10 25.40 -4.05
C LYS A 132 2.18 25.16 -5.23
N GLN A 133 2.51 24.22 -6.11
CA GLN A 133 1.64 23.85 -7.23
C GLN A 133 0.28 23.33 -6.75
N VAL A 134 0.25 22.59 -5.63
CA VAL A 134 -1.02 22.12 -5.02
C VAL A 134 -1.87 23.28 -4.48
N GLU A 135 -1.24 24.33 -3.95
CA GLU A 135 -1.99 25.51 -3.49
C GLU A 135 -2.62 26.31 -4.65
N GLU A 136 -2.00 26.29 -5.81
CA GLU A 136 -2.50 26.95 -7.03
C GLU A 136 -3.68 26.21 -7.69
N LEU A 137 -3.95 24.94 -7.33
CA LEU A 137 -5.04 24.16 -7.89
C LEU A 137 -6.40 24.81 -7.61
N THR A 138 -7.22 24.91 -8.63
CA THR A 138 -8.61 25.36 -8.50
C THR A 138 -9.49 24.24 -7.92
N LYS A 139 -10.71 24.55 -7.52
CA LYS A 139 -11.64 23.52 -6.98
C LYS A 139 -11.93 22.41 -7.98
N SER A 140 -11.94 22.72 -9.28
CA SER A 140 -12.19 21.76 -10.36
C SER A 140 -11.03 20.79 -10.57
N ASP A 141 -9.80 21.19 -10.22
CA ASP A 141 -8.59 20.41 -10.44
C ASP A 141 -8.27 19.49 -9.24
N LEU A 142 -8.97 19.70 -8.11
CA LEU A 142 -8.77 18.90 -6.93
C LEU A 142 -9.29 17.45 -7.13
N PRO A 143 -8.58 16.45 -6.61
CA PRO A 143 -9.00 15.07 -6.74
C PRO A 143 -10.33 14.82 -6.01
N VAL A 144 -11.16 14.00 -6.64
CA VAL A 144 -12.37 13.49 -5.99
C VAL A 144 -11.95 12.61 -4.80
N MET A 145 -12.59 12.85 -3.65
CA MET A 145 -12.33 12.02 -2.48
C MET A 145 -12.82 10.60 -2.72
N PRO A 146 -12.04 9.57 -2.37
CA PRO A 146 -12.51 8.19 -2.45
C PRO A 146 -13.80 8.04 -1.65
N GLU A 147 -14.79 7.40 -2.27
CA GLU A 147 -16.02 7.09 -1.56
C GLU A 147 -15.71 6.18 -0.38
N ARG A 148 -16.10 6.64 0.79
CA ARG A 148 -16.04 5.78 1.97
C ARG A 148 -17.21 4.82 1.90
N TYR A 149 -16.91 3.53 1.92
CA TYR A 149 -17.95 2.54 2.10
C TYR A 149 -18.80 2.90 3.32
N ARG A 150 -20.03 3.32 3.07
CA ARG A 150 -21.06 3.66 4.06
C ARG A 150 -22.15 2.59 4.13
N GLY A 151 -21.87 1.44 3.54
CA GLY A 151 -22.79 0.32 3.56
C GLY A 151 -23.06 -0.18 4.99
N PRO A 152 -24.12 -0.94 5.19
CA PRO A 152 -24.42 -1.53 6.48
C PRO A 152 -23.21 -2.36 6.93
N SER A 153 -22.81 -2.17 8.18
CA SER A 153 -21.79 -3.04 8.76
C SER A 153 -22.24 -4.50 8.59
N PRO A 154 -21.36 -5.43 8.21
CA PRO A 154 -21.70 -6.85 8.13
C PRO A 154 -21.97 -7.47 9.51
N LYS A 155 -22.31 -6.63 10.50
CA LYS A 155 -22.74 -7.04 11.84
C LYS A 155 -24.23 -7.32 11.80
N GLY A 156 -24.65 -8.46 12.37
CA GLY A 156 -26.03 -8.88 12.47
C GLY A 156 -26.29 -10.20 11.77
N ALA A 157 -27.53 -10.67 11.82
CA ALA A 157 -27.94 -12.01 11.38
C ALA A 157 -27.44 -12.39 9.96
N VAL A 158 -27.45 -11.44 9.01
CA VAL A 158 -26.95 -11.68 7.66
C VAL A 158 -25.44 -11.96 7.65
N GLY A 159 -24.67 -11.18 8.41
CA GLY A 159 -23.21 -11.42 8.54
C GLY A 159 -22.91 -12.78 9.19
N ASP A 160 -23.71 -13.18 10.17
CA ASP A 160 -23.56 -14.48 10.83
C ASP A 160 -23.95 -15.64 9.90
N LEU A 161 -25.01 -15.50 9.11
CA LEU A 161 -25.37 -16.48 8.08
C LEU A 161 -24.26 -16.65 7.02
N ILE A 162 -23.67 -15.56 6.56
CA ILE A 162 -22.55 -15.61 5.61
C ILE A 162 -21.35 -16.34 6.21
N ARG A 163 -21.02 -16.11 7.49
CA ARG A 163 -19.94 -16.81 8.19
C ARG A 163 -20.23 -18.32 8.34
N VAL A 164 -21.46 -18.66 8.66
CA VAL A 164 -21.90 -20.08 8.77
C VAL A 164 -21.82 -20.75 7.41
N LEU A 165 -22.29 -20.09 6.33
CA LEU A 165 -22.20 -20.60 4.98
C LEU A 165 -20.74 -20.79 4.55
N LEU A 166 -19.88 -19.81 4.81
CA LEU A 166 -18.44 -19.93 4.53
C LEU A 166 -17.82 -21.13 5.24
N LYS A 167 -18.16 -21.30 6.53
CA LYS A 167 -17.65 -22.44 7.31
C LYS A 167 -18.13 -23.77 6.74
N ALA A 168 -19.41 -23.88 6.41
CA ALA A 168 -19.97 -25.11 5.82
C ALA A 168 -19.32 -25.45 4.48
N VAL A 169 -19.16 -24.46 3.60
CA VAL A 169 -18.49 -24.63 2.30
C VAL A 169 -17.02 -25.00 2.47
N ALA A 170 -16.32 -24.35 3.38
CA ALA A 170 -14.92 -24.65 3.70
C ALA A 170 -14.75 -26.10 4.21
N GLU A 171 -15.64 -26.55 5.11
CA GLU A 171 -15.66 -27.94 5.61
C GLU A 171 -15.96 -28.93 4.47
N GLN A 172 -16.94 -28.65 3.63
CA GLN A 172 -17.29 -29.50 2.47
C GLN A 172 -16.08 -29.66 1.52
N HIS A 173 -15.31 -28.62 1.33
CA HIS A 173 -14.12 -28.64 0.48
C HIS A 173 -12.83 -29.01 1.21
N GLY A 174 -12.86 -29.22 2.51
CA GLY A 174 -11.66 -29.53 3.31
C GLY A 174 -10.59 -28.43 3.27
N VAL A 175 -11.01 -27.16 3.30
CA VAL A 175 -10.13 -25.99 3.35
C VAL A 175 -10.37 -25.17 4.62
N ALA A 176 -9.39 -24.37 5.02
CA ALA A 176 -9.54 -23.53 6.20
C ALA A 176 -10.49 -22.34 5.91
N ALA A 177 -11.53 -22.18 6.74
CA ALA A 177 -12.40 -21.00 6.71
C ALA A 177 -11.68 -19.80 7.35
N ARG A 178 -10.77 -19.17 6.60
CA ARG A 178 -10.14 -17.91 7.02
C ARG A 178 -10.69 -16.76 6.18
N ILE A 179 -11.13 -15.72 6.87
CA ILE A 179 -11.45 -14.40 6.30
C ILE A 179 -10.43 -13.39 6.83
#